data_17d1f0c1a7df49976c7fdc44e3672d97
#
_entry.id   17d1f0c1a7df49976c7fdc44e3672d97
#
_cell.length_a   1.000
_cell.length_b   1.000
_cell.length_c   1.000
_cell.angle_alpha   90.00
_cell.angle_beta   90.00
_cell.angle_gamma   90.00
#
_symmetry.space_group_name_H-M   'P 1'
#
loop_
_entity.id
_entity.type
_entity.pdbx_description
1 polymer ?
#
loop_
_entity_poly.entity_id
_entity_poly.type
_entity_poly.pdbx_seq_one_letter_code
_entity_poly.pdbx_strand_id
1 'polypeptide(L)'
;QIEELNAQIAVQNQSIEDAQAKLEKIKNGPDPDEKERLELQLEAINKRLASVELKAPFEGTLTAIYTKPGDVVSAGTQAAQLADLSQLYVDVPISEVDIPHIQLDQTAELVFDAFFEQTFTGKVVEIDHVGDARTGVVSYRVTIALDDGQDQIKPGMTAGVTILTEERQNVFTVPSQALTTYQGKDVVYVLRDNMPVPVEVSVGSYSNEKFEITKAEIEEGELIILNPPSGLLSMIQNPFGR
;
A
#
# COMPACT_ATOMS: atom_id res chain seq x y z
N GLN A 1 53.45 25.30 80.28
CA GLN A 1 52.00 25.50 80.52
C GLN A 1 51.29 26.39 79.41
N ILE A 2 51.90 27.52 79.03
CA ILE A 2 51.27 28.38 77.91
C ILE A 2 51.39 27.69 76.57
N GLU A 3 52.52 27.05 76.24
CA GLU A 3 52.70 26.30 75.00
C GLU A 3 51.75 25.11 74.87
N GLU A 4 51.50 24.44 75.97
CA GLU A 4 50.59 23.28 76.02
C GLU A 4 49.14 23.69 75.85
N LEU A 5 48.76 24.87 76.43
CA LEU A 5 47.46 25.47 76.23
C LEU A 5 47.23 25.91 74.74
N ASN A 6 48.25 26.52 74.12
CA ASN A 6 48.23 26.89 72.73
C ASN A 6 48.10 25.69 71.79
N ALA A 7 48.80 24.59 72.12
CA ALA A 7 48.63 23.38 71.34
C ALA A 7 47.23 22.75 71.49
N GLN A 8 46.64 22.79 72.69
CA GLN A 8 45.28 22.33 72.92
C GLN A 8 44.25 23.20 72.18
N ILE A 9 44.44 24.52 72.18
CA ILE A 9 43.59 25.46 71.43
C ILE A 9 43.68 25.16 69.90
N ALA A 10 44.88 24.92 69.38
CA ALA A 10 45.06 24.59 67.96
C ALA A 10 44.32 23.31 67.57
N VAL A 11 44.41 22.25 68.39
CA VAL A 11 43.70 20.98 68.18
C VAL A 11 42.17 21.16 68.25
N GLN A 12 41.70 21.99 69.19
CA GLN A 12 40.27 22.27 69.29
C GLN A 12 39.75 23.11 68.10
N ASN A 13 40.54 24.11 67.68
CA ASN A 13 40.15 24.89 66.46
C ASN A 13 40.09 24.02 65.22
N GLN A 14 41.03 23.10 65.02
CA GLN A 14 40.97 22.12 63.92
C GLN A 14 39.71 21.24 64.01
N SER A 15 39.37 20.80 65.21
CA SER A 15 38.15 20.00 65.42
C SER A 15 36.84 20.76 65.10
N ILE A 16 36.85 22.06 65.40
CA ILE A 16 35.72 22.95 65.06
C ILE A 16 35.62 23.17 63.54
N GLU A 17 36.75 23.39 62.87
CA GLU A 17 36.78 23.50 61.41
C GLU A 17 36.28 22.22 60.71
N ASP A 18 36.72 21.05 61.18
CA ASP A 18 36.26 19.75 60.67
C ASP A 18 34.76 19.53 60.91
N ALA A 19 34.26 19.95 62.09
CA ALA A 19 32.83 19.86 62.40
C ALA A 19 31.99 20.83 61.55
N GLN A 20 32.51 22.03 61.31
CA GLN A 20 31.87 23.01 60.43
C GLN A 20 31.82 22.55 58.97
N ALA A 21 32.91 21.98 58.44
CA ALA A 21 32.94 21.40 57.11
C ALA A 21 31.97 20.20 56.96
N LYS A 22 31.84 19.37 57.97
CA LYS A 22 30.83 18.31 58.01
C LYS A 22 29.40 18.84 58.03
N LEU A 23 29.16 19.89 58.81
CA LEU A 23 27.83 20.52 58.86
C LEU A 23 27.46 21.17 57.55
N GLU A 24 28.41 21.79 56.86
CA GLU A 24 28.22 22.39 55.54
C GLU A 24 27.91 21.33 54.48
N LYS A 25 28.64 20.23 54.49
CA LYS A 25 28.30 19.07 53.63
C LYS A 25 26.88 18.53 53.86
N ILE A 26 26.47 18.42 55.13
CA ILE A 26 25.11 17.96 55.45
C ILE A 26 24.04 18.98 55.03
N LYS A 27 24.31 20.28 55.19
CA LYS A 27 23.39 21.36 54.78
C LYS A 27 23.22 21.48 53.26
N ASN A 28 24.30 21.29 52.51
CA ASN A 28 24.31 21.38 51.04
C ASN A 28 23.78 20.09 50.37
N GLY A 29 23.53 19.04 51.17
CA GLY A 29 23.07 17.77 50.64
C GLY A 29 24.18 16.95 49.95
N PRO A 30 23.85 15.86 49.28
CA PRO A 30 24.80 15.02 48.55
C PRO A 30 25.45 15.82 47.41
N ASP A 31 26.69 15.47 47.10
CA ASP A 31 27.43 16.02 45.98
C ASP A 31 26.61 15.93 44.69
N PRO A 32 26.41 17.01 43.95
CA PRO A 32 25.63 16.99 42.71
C PRO A 32 26.12 15.93 41.72
N ASP A 33 27.44 15.76 41.57
CA ASP A 33 28.04 14.80 40.65
C ASP A 33 27.77 13.36 41.11
N GLU A 34 27.77 13.12 42.42
CA GLU A 34 27.46 11.79 42.99
C GLU A 34 25.96 11.46 42.81
N LYS A 35 25.11 12.48 42.97
CA LYS A 35 23.68 12.33 42.76
C LYS A 35 23.38 11.99 41.29
N GLU A 36 23.96 12.72 40.34
CA GLU A 36 23.80 12.48 38.90
C GLU A 36 24.30 11.05 38.52
N ARG A 37 25.44 10.65 39.04
CA ARG A 37 25.99 9.30 38.81
C ARG A 37 25.04 8.20 39.31
N LEU A 38 24.44 8.40 40.48
CA LEU A 38 23.48 7.44 41.05
C LEU A 38 22.16 7.42 40.27
N GLU A 39 21.68 8.56 39.80
CA GLU A 39 20.50 8.68 38.94
C GLU A 39 20.72 7.95 37.62
N LEU A 40 21.86 8.12 36.96
CA LEU A 40 22.23 7.39 35.75
C LEU A 40 22.32 5.87 35.97
N GLN A 41 22.87 5.44 37.12
CA GLN A 41 22.90 4.02 37.50
C GLN A 41 21.48 3.46 37.71
N LEU A 42 20.63 4.20 38.40
CA LEU A 42 19.23 3.84 38.63
C LEU A 42 18.47 3.69 37.29
N GLU A 43 18.66 4.65 36.38
CA GLU A 43 18.08 4.60 35.06
C GLU A 43 18.54 3.36 34.26
N ALA A 44 19.84 3.07 34.30
CA ALA A 44 20.39 1.89 33.63
C ALA A 44 19.81 0.57 34.20
N ILE A 45 19.65 0.48 35.53
CA ILE A 45 19.03 -0.67 36.18
C ILE A 45 17.55 -0.79 35.82
N ASN A 46 16.81 0.33 35.82
CA ASN A 46 15.41 0.35 35.44
C ASN A 46 15.20 -0.06 33.97
N LYS A 47 16.08 0.37 33.06
CA LYS A 47 16.08 -0.08 31.65
C LYS A 47 16.33 -1.59 31.55
N ARG A 48 17.26 -2.13 32.33
CA ARG A 48 17.50 -3.58 32.38
C ARG A 48 16.30 -4.34 32.93
N LEU A 49 15.65 -3.82 33.95
CA LEU A 49 14.46 -4.45 34.53
C LEU A 49 13.29 -4.43 33.54
N ALA A 50 13.08 -3.31 32.84
CA ALA A 50 12.05 -3.20 31.80
C ALA A 50 12.29 -4.16 30.62
N SER A 51 13.56 -4.52 30.33
CA SER A 51 13.89 -5.45 29.24
C SER A 51 13.65 -6.93 29.58
N VAL A 52 13.31 -7.26 30.83
CA VAL A 52 12.94 -8.62 31.22
C VAL A 52 11.56 -9.01 30.71
N GLU A 53 10.70 -8.02 30.47
CA GLU A 53 9.35 -8.20 29.95
C GLU A 53 9.26 -7.61 28.54
N LEU A 54 8.92 -8.44 27.54
CA LEU A 54 8.67 -7.99 26.19
C LEU A 54 7.21 -7.59 26.05
N LYS A 55 6.94 -6.30 25.83
CA LYS A 55 5.60 -5.74 25.62
C LYS A 55 5.38 -5.42 24.17
N ALA A 56 4.13 -5.65 23.70
CA ALA A 56 3.71 -5.21 22.38
C ALA A 56 3.78 -3.67 22.29
N PRO A 57 4.46 -3.09 21.28
CA PRO A 57 4.58 -1.64 21.13
C PRO A 57 3.32 -0.97 20.59
N PHE A 58 2.41 -1.73 19.98
CA PHE A 58 1.14 -1.28 19.41
C PHE A 58 0.08 -2.39 19.50
N GLU A 59 -1.17 -2.06 19.27
CA GLU A 59 -2.25 -3.04 19.16
C GLU A 59 -2.13 -3.82 17.85
N GLY A 60 -2.32 -5.15 17.91
CA GLY A 60 -2.17 -5.99 16.72
C GLY A 60 -2.32 -7.46 17.02
N THR A 61 -2.14 -8.27 15.98
CA THR A 61 -2.20 -9.72 16.05
C THR A 61 -0.79 -10.31 16.09
N LEU A 62 -0.57 -11.23 17.03
CA LEU A 62 0.67 -11.98 17.11
C LEU A 62 0.69 -13.05 15.99
N THR A 63 1.46 -12.80 14.94
CA THR A 63 1.48 -13.68 13.75
C THR A 63 2.44 -14.84 13.87
N ALA A 64 3.50 -14.69 14.67
CA ALA A 64 4.45 -15.77 14.96
C ALA A 64 5.11 -15.61 16.32
N ILE A 65 5.44 -16.75 16.94
CA ILE A 65 6.25 -16.85 18.16
C ILE A 65 7.42 -17.77 17.81
N TYR A 66 8.65 -17.23 17.90
CA TYR A 66 9.87 -17.96 17.52
C TYR A 66 10.59 -18.58 18.71
N THR A 67 10.25 -18.17 19.94
CA THR A 67 10.91 -18.63 21.16
C THR A 67 9.97 -19.46 22.02
N LYS A 68 10.52 -20.43 22.74
CA LYS A 68 9.78 -21.30 23.66
C LYS A 68 10.34 -21.17 25.07
N PRO A 69 9.56 -21.49 26.10
CA PRO A 69 10.06 -21.56 27.46
C PRO A 69 11.28 -22.51 27.55
N GLY A 70 12.39 -22.02 28.10
CA GLY A 70 13.64 -22.75 28.20
C GLY A 70 14.68 -22.43 27.12
N ASP A 71 14.31 -21.67 26.08
CA ASP A 71 15.26 -21.23 25.07
C ASP A 71 16.22 -20.17 25.62
N VAL A 72 17.46 -20.21 25.16
CA VAL A 72 18.46 -19.18 25.46
C VAL A 72 18.35 -18.08 24.40
N VAL A 73 18.03 -16.90 24.84
CA VAL A 73 17.90 -15.73 23.95
C VAL A 73 19.07 -14.76 24.15
N SER A 74 19.51 -14.14 23.08
CA SER A 74 20.56 -13.13 23.05
C SER A 74 20.02 -11.82 22.50
N ALA A 75 20.78 -10.73 22.66
CA ALA A 75 20.42 -9.46 22.04
C ALA A 75 20.31 -9.62 20.51
N GLY A 76 19.18 -9.19 19.95
CA GLY A 76 18.87 -9.35 18.51
C GLY A 76 18.13 -10.63 18.15
N THR A 77 17.85 -11.54 19.11
CA THR A 77 16.99 -12.70 18.85
C THR A 77 15.56 -12.24 18.58
N GLN A 78 15.00 -12.65 17.44
CA GLN A 78 13.60 -12.42 17.12
C GLN A 78 12.73 -13.34 17.97
N ALA A 79 11.99 -12.77 18.91
CA ALA A 79 11.16 -13.53 19.85
C ALA A 79 9.76 -13.80 19.29
N ALA A 80 9.15 -12.79 18.69
CA ALA A 80 7.79 -12.85 18.17
C ALA A 80 7.62 -11.85 17.02
N GLN A 81 6.58 -12.04 16.24
CA GLN A 81 6.17 -11.12 15.19
C GLN A 81 4.75 -10.63 15.48
N LEU A 82 4.59 -9.31 15.52
CA LEU A 82 3.31 -8.63 15.70
C LEU A 82 3.00 -7.88 14.41
N ALA A 83 1.76 -7.99 13.93
CA ALA A 83 1.28 -7.27 12.76
C ALA A 83 -0.05 -6.59 13.07
N ASP A 84 -0.24 -5.39 12.55
CA ASP A 84 -1.53 -4.75 12.48
C ASP A 84 -2.26 -5.28 11.24
N LEU A 85 -3.36 -5.97 11.45
CA LEU A 85 -4.20 -6.56 10.40
C LEU A 85 -5.52 -5.81 10.22
N SER A 86 -5.65 -4.63 10.83
CA SER A 86 -6.88 -3.80 10.72
C SER A 86 -7.09 -3.29 9.29
N GLN A 87 -5.98 -3.08 8.55
CA GLN A 87 -6.00 -2.69 7.15
C GLN A 87 -5.03 -3.58 6.38
N LEU A 88 -5.51 -4.20 5.31
CA LEU A 88 -4.69 -5.01 4.41
C LEU A 88 -4.38 -4.22 3.14
N TYR A 89 -3.17 -4.43 2.64
CA TYR A 89 -2.67 -3.79 1.44
C TYR A 89 -2.19 -4.86 0.46
N VAL A 90 -2.38 -4.57 -0.83
CA VAL A 90 -1.87 -5.40 -1.92
C VAL A 90 -0.90 -4.58 -2.74
N ASP A 91 0.34 -5.07 -2.86
CA ASP A 91 1.37 -4.45 -3.67
C ASP A 91 1.36 -5.06 -5.07
N VAL A 92 1.22 -4.22 -6.08
CA VAL A 92 1.16 -4.62 -7.49
C VAL A 92 2.29 -3.96 -8.27
N PRO A 93 3.15 -4.73 -8.96
CA PRO A 93 4.13 -4.15 -9.87
C PRO A 93 3.44 -3.75 -11.19
N ILE A 94 3.41 -2.47 -11.49
CA ILE A 94 2.86 -1.90 -12.73
C ILE A 94 4.01 -1.49 -13.65
N SER A 95 3.88 -1.81 -14.93
CA SER A 95 4.86 -1.44 -15.97
C SER A 95 4.99 0.07 -16.12
N GLU A 96 6.20 0.55 -16.47
CA GLU A 96 6.47 1.95 -16.82
C GLU A 96 5.53 2.51 -17.91
N VAL A 97 5.06 1.65 -18.81
CA VAL A 97 4.14 2.06 -19.89
C VAL A 97 2.74 2.37 -19.36
N ASP A 98 2.32 1.66 -18.31
CA ASP A 98 0.95 1.75 -17.76
C ASP A 98 0.84 2.75 -16.61
N ILE A 99 1.96 3.04 -15.92
CA ILE A 99 1.97 3.91 -14.74
C ILE A 99 1.39 5.31 -14.97
N PRO A 100 1.54 5.96 -16.18
CA PRO A 100 0.95 7.27 -16.42
C PRO A 100 -0.59 7.31 -16.35
N HIS A 101 -1.23 6.14 -16.44
CA HIS A 101 -2.70 6.02 -16.39
C HIS A 101 -3.21 5.71 -14.98
N ILE A 102 -2.30 5.46 -14.02
CA ILE A 102 -2.66 5.15 -12.64
C ILE A 102 -2.64 6.42 -11.80
N GLN A 103 -3.69 6.61 -11.02
CA GLN A 103 -3.84 7.74 -10.11
C GLN A 103 -4.28 7.26 -8.72
N LEU A 104 -4.02 8.07 -7.71
CA LEU A 104 -4.52 7.83 -6.36
C LEU A 104 -6.05 7.83 -6.36
N ASP A 105 -6.64 7.09 -5.43
CA ASP A 105 -8.09 6.90 -5.24
C ASP A 105 -8.81 6.15 -6.38
N GLN A 106 -8.10 5.65 -7.40
CA GLN A 106 -8.71 4.76 -8.39
C GLN A 106 -9.19 3.47 -7.74
N THR A 107 -10.36 3.02 -8.16
CA THR A 107 -10.94 1.75 -7.73
C THR A 107 -10.20 0.58 -8.39
N ALA A 108 -9.91 -0.44 -7.60
CA ALA A 108 -9.34 -1.69 -8.07
C ALA A 108 -10.25 -2.86 -7.68
N GLU A 109 -10.39 -3.81 -8.59
CA GLU A 109 -11.00 -5.12 -8.35
C GLU A 109 -9.90 -6.14 -8.12
N LEU A 110 -10.05 -6.95 -7.08
CA LEU A 110 -9.07 -7.93 -6.66
C LEU A 110 -9.73 -9.31 -6.59
N VAL A 111 -9.09 -10.30 -7.22
CA VAL A 111 -9.49 -11.71 -7.15
C VAL A 111 -8.32 -12.49 -6.57
N PHE A 112 -8.50 -13.03 -5.37
CA PHE A 112 -7.48 -13.86 -4.73
C PHE A 112 -7.55 -15.30 -5.22
N ASP A 113 -6.39 -15.92 -5.43
CA ASP A 113 -6.31 -17.32 -5.88
C ASP A 113 -7.04 -18.29 -4.93
N ALA A 114 -7.10 -17.96 -3.64
CA ALA A 114 -7.83 -18.72 -2.64
C ALA A 114 -9.35 -18.53 -2.70
N PHE A 115 -9.85 -17.49 -3.38
CA PHE A 115 -11.26 -17.08 -3.44
C PHE A 115 -11.64 -16.67 -4.87
N PHE A 116 -11.40 -17.54 -5.85
CA PHE A 116 -11.55 -17.25 -7.27
C PHE A 116 -12.98 -16.90 -7.72
N GLU A 117 -14.00 -17.24 -6.91
CA GLU A 117 -15.41 -16.87 -7.17
C GLU A 117 -15.84 -15.55 -6.52
N GLN A 118 -14.96 -14.92 -5.77
CA GLN A 118 -15.24 -13.67 -5.06
C GLN A 118 -14.33 -12.55 -5.56
N THR A 119 -14.95 -11.43 -5.89
CA THR A 119 -14.24 -10.19 -6.21
C THR A 119 -14.27 -9.27 -4.99
N PHE A 120 -13.12 -8.82 -4.59
CA PHE A 120 -12.94 -7.83 -3.53
C PHE A 120 -12.66 -6.47 -4.18
N THR A 121 -12.94 -5.41 -3.44
CA THR A 121 -12.68 -4.06 -3.90
C THR A 121 -11.61 -3.38 -3.06
N GLY A 122 -10.93 -2.43 -3.66
CA GLY A 122 -9.91 -1.64 -3.00
C GLY A 122 -9.63 -0.35 -3.76
N LYS A 123 -8.77 0.47 -3.17
CA LYS A 123 -8.36 1.75 -3.76
C LYS A 123 -6.85 1.90 -3.79
N VAL A 124 -6.36 2.54 -4.84
CA VAL A 124 -4.97 2.93 -4.95
C VAL A 124 -4.66 4.00 -3.91
N VAL A 125 -3.76 3.69 -2.98
CA VAL A 125 -3.37 4.61 -1.89
C VAL A 125 -1.95 5.12 -2.02
N GLU A 126 -1.08 4.40 -2.74
CA GLU A 126 0.30 4.80 -2.91
C GLU A 126 0.84 4.35 -4.28
N ILE A 127 1.67 5.17 -4.87
CA ILE A 127 2.40 4.90 -6.11
C ILE A 127 3.87 5.24 -5.85
N ASP A 128 4.76 4.23 -5.92
CA ASP A 128 6.19 4.46 -5.75
C ASP A 128 6.73 5.40 -6.83
N HIS A 129 7.56 6.35 -6.43
CA HIS A 129 8.20 7.29 -7.35
C HIS A 129 9.48 6.74 -7.99
N VAL A 130 9.97 5.59 -7.52
CA VAL A 130 11.19 4.96 -8.00
C VAL A 130 10.87 3.60 -8.58
N GLY A 131 11.16 3.43 -9.86
CA GLY A 131 10.98 2.14 -10.55
C GLY A 131 12.03 1.10 -10.14
N ASP A 132 11.63 -0.15 -10.09
CA ASP A 132 12.48 -1.32 -9.87
C ASP A 132 12.77 -2.01 -11.21
N ALA A 133 14.06 -2.10 -11.57
CA ALA A 133 14.52 -2.69 -12.84
C ALA A 133 15.20 -4.06 -12.64
N ARG A 134 15.10 -4.68 -11.47
CA ARG A 134 15.83 -5.93 -11.14
C ARG A 134 15.47 -7.11 -12.03
N THR A 135 14.30 -7.13 -12.63
CA THR A 135 13.82 -8.19 -13.54
C THR A 135 14.08 -7.91 -15.01
N GLY A 136 14.78 -6.82 -15.35
CA GLY A 136 15.02 -6.39 -16.73
C GLY A 136 13.88 -5.60 -17.37
N VAL A 137 12.75 -5.47 -16.70
CA VAL A 137 11.62 -4.58 -17.05
C VAL A 137 11.45 -3.60 -15.90
N VAL A 138 11.33 -2.31 -16.22
CA VAL A 138 11.07 -1.28 -15.22
C VAL A 138 9.62 -1.38 -14.77
N SER A 139 9.41 -1.55 -13.48
CA SER A 139 8.08 -1.56 -12.86
C SER A 139 8.04 -0.65 -11.63
N TYR A 140 6.89 -0.08 -11.36
CA TYR A 140 6.60 0.74 -10.20
C TYR A 140 5.64 0.00 -9.29
N ARG A 141 5.88 0.03 -7.99
CA ARG A 141 4.96 -0.55 -7.02
C ARG A 141 3.78 0.39 -6.81
N VAL A 142 2.60 -0.18 -6.94
CA VAL A 142 1.33 0.47 -6.62
C VAL A 142 0.71 -0.28 -5.45
N THR A 143 0.42 0.41 -4.37
CA THR A 143 -0.18 -0.16 -3.17
C THR A 143 -1.68 0.14 -3.16
N ILE A 144 -2.47 -0.90 -3.01
CA ILE A 144 -3.92 -0.87 -2.98
C ILE A 144 -4.39 -1.24 -1.58
N ALA A 145 -5.17 -0.38 -0.94
CA ALA A 145 -5.85 -0.68 0.31
C ALA A 145 -7.14 -1.44 0.02
N LEU A 146 -7.37 -2.56 0.70
CA LEU A 146 -8.62 -3.30 0.59
C LEU A 146 -9.73 -2.57 1.36
N ASP A 147 -10.91 -2.47 0.74
CA ASP A 147 -12.09 -1.91 1.37
C ASP A 147 -12.82 -2.96 2.25
N ASP A 148 -12.72 -4.25 1.89
CA ASP A 148 -13.41 -5.37 2.53
C ASP A 148 -12.57 -6.65 2.57
N GLY A 149 -13.06 -7.69 3.23
CA GLY A 149 -12.44 -9.02 3.24
C GLY A 149 -11.32 -9.24 4.25
N GLN A 150 -11.05 -8.29 5.15
CA GLN A 150 -9.96 -8.38 6.15
C GLN A 150 -10.02 -9.64 7.02
N ASP A 151 -11.21 -10.18 7.29
CA ASP A 151 -11.38 -11.39 8.10
C ASP A 151 -11.00 -12.69 7.36
N GLN A 152 -11.09 -12.68 6.03
CA GLN A 152 -10.90 -13.86 5.19
C GLN A 152 -9.51 -13.90 4.56
N ILE A 153 -9.00 -12.73 4.16
CA ILE A 153 -7.72 -12.58 3.47
C ILE A 153 -6.59 -12.58 4.50
N LYS A 154 -5.51 -13.26 4.16
CA LYS A 154 -4.32 -13.32 5.03
C LYS A 154 -3.10 -12.79 4.31
N PRO A 155 -2.19 -12.10 5.03
CA PRO A 155 -0.92 -11.69 4.47
C PRO A 155 -0.18 -12.85 3.79
N GLY A 156 0.38 -12.58 2.61
CA GLY A 156 1.08 -13.58 1.78
C GLY A 156 0.20 -14.31 0.77
N MET A 157 -1.11 -14.01 0.69
CA MET A 157 -1.95 -14.48 -0.41
C MET A 157 -1.63 -13.72 -1.69
N THR A 158 -1.81 -14.39 -2.83
CA THR A 158 -1.66 -13.83 -4.18
C THR A 158 -3.02 -13.43 -4.72
N ALA A 159 -3.08 -12.29 -5.40
CA ALA A 159 -4.28 -11.78 -6.06
C ALA A 159 -3.99 -11.30 -7.48
N GLY A 160 -4.92 -11.54 -8.39
CA GLY A 160 -5.04 -10.81 -9.65
C GLY A 160 -5.73 -9.48 -9.41
N VAL A 161 -5.18 -8.40 -9.95
CA VAL A 161 -5.69 -7.05 -9.74
C VAL A 161 -6.04 -6.39 -11.07
N THR A 162 -7.23 -5.80 -11.13
CA THR A 162 -7.69 -4.97 -12.25
C THR A 162 -7.95 -3.56 -11.74
N ILE A 163 -7.16 -2.58 -12.15
CA ILE A 163 -7.34 -1.17 -11.78
C ILE A 163 -8.19 -0.50 -12.86
N LEU A 164 -9.27 0.15 -12.45
CA LEU A 164 -10.11 0.92 -13.35
C LEU A 164 -9.46 2.27 -13.61
N THR A 165 -8.90 2.44 -14.81
CA THR A 165 -8.17 3.65 -15.18
C THR A 165 -9.11 4.74 -15.72
N GLU A 166 -10.22 4.35 -16.35
CA GLU A 166 -11.20 5.28 -16.89
C GLU A 166 -12.60 4.64 -16.88
N GLU A 167 -13.57 5.34 -16.34
CA GLU A 167 -14.98 4.98 -16.43
C GLU A 167 -15.70 6.05 -17.24
N ARG A 168 -16.31 5.66 -18.37
CA ARG A 168 -17.13 6.53 -19.19
C ARG A 168 -18.57 6.06 -19.14
N GLN A 169 -19.43 6.90 -18.61
CA GLN A 169 -20.86 6.64 -18.55
C GLN A 169 -21.57 7.22 -19.78
N ASN A 170 -22.70 6.59 -20.17
CA ASN A 170 -23.54 7.02 -21.30
C ASN A 170 -22.81 7.03 -22.64
N VAL A 171 -21.97 6.06 -22.90
CA VAL A 171 -21.29 5.86 -24.18
C VAL A 171 -22.00 4.79 -25.01
N PHE A 172 -22.11 5.02 -26.32
CA PHE A 172 -22.54 3.95 -27.22
C PHE A 172 -21.42 2.95 -27.42
N THR A 173 -21.71 1.69 -27.20
CA THR A 173 -20.75 0.62 -27.42
C THR A 173 -21.26 -0.38 -28.44
N VAL A 174 -20.37 -0.88 -29.29
CA VAL A 174 -20.68 -1.96 -30.25
C VAL A 174 -19.71 -3.11 -30.00
N PRO A 175 -20.20 -4.38 -30.14
CA PRO A 175 -19.30 -5.55 -30.09
C PRO A 175 -18.22 -5.43 -31.17
N SER A 176 -17.00 -5.88 -30.87
CA SER A 176 -15.89 -5.86 -31.84
C SER A 176 -16.21 -6.60 -33.14
N GLN A 177 -17.07 -7.61 -33.05
CA GLN A 177 -17.56 -8.38 -34.20
C GLN A 177 -18.47 -7.61 -35.18
N ALA A 178 -19.00 -6.45 -34.76
CA ALA A 178 -19.83 -5.61 -35.61
C ALA A 178 -19.00 -4.59 -36.40
N LEU A 179 -17.80 -4.29 -35.97
CA LEU A 179 -16.92 -3.32 -36.60
C LEU A 179 -16.24 -3.94 -37.83
N THR A 180 -16.28 -3.23 -38.95
CA THR A 180 -15.61 -3.61 -40.20
C THR A 180 -15.07 -2.36 -40.89
N THR A 181 -14.17 -2.56 -41.86
CA THR A 181 -13.61 -1.47 -42.64
C THR A 181 -14.20 -1.47 -44.04
N TYR A 182 -14.75 -0.32 -44.46
CA TYR A 182 -15.24 -0.09 -45.81
C TYR A 182 -14.59 1.18 -46.40
N GLN A 183 -14.00 1.03 -47.58
CA GLN A 183 -13.25 2.12 -48.23
C GLN A 183 -12.21 2.83 -47.34
N GLY A 184 -11.56 2.08 -46.44
CA GLY A 184 -10.56 2.64 -45.53
C GLY A 184 -11.13 3.37 -44.31
N LYS A 185 -12.43 3.28 -44.06
CA LYS A 185 -13.14 3.87 -42.91
C LYS A 185 -13.76 2.78 -42.09
N ASP A 186 -13.83 2.99 -40.79
CA ASP A 186 -14.50 2.10 -39.86
C ASP A 186 -16.02 2.30 -39.99
N VAL A 187 -16.73 1.20 -40.17
CA VAL A 187 -18.18 1.19 -40.36
C VAL A 187 -18.82 0.08 -39.52
N VAL A 188 -20.07 0.35 -39.14
CA VAL A 188 -20.99 -0.63 -38.58
C VAL A 188 -22.19 -0.76 -39.50
N TYR A 189 -22.63 -1.98 -39.79
CA TYR A 189 -23.83 -2.20 -40.58
C TYR A 189 -25.07 -2.21 -39.69
N VAL A 190 -25.93 -1.25 -39.90
CA VAL A 190 -27.23 -1.11 -39.23
C VAL A 190 -28.33 -1.63 -40.12
N LEU A 191 -29.29 -2.37 -39.60
CA LEU A 191 -30.42 -2.86 -40.37
C LEU A 191 -31.55 -1.85 -40.34
N ARG A 192 -31.70 -1.09 -41.45
CA ARG A 192 -32.80 -0.13 -41.68
C ARG A 192 -33.71 -0.61 -42.78
N ASP A 193 -35.01 -0.68 -42.57
CA ASP A 193 -35.99 -1.21 -43.50
C ASP A 193 -35.66 -2.60 -44.08
N ASN A 194 -35.12 -3.45 -43.21
CA ASN A 194 -34.66 -4.80 -43.56
C ASN A 194 -33.48 -4.86 -44.54
N MET A 195 -32.79 -3.74 -44.75
CA MET A 195 -31.60 -3.60 -45.58
C MET A 195 -30.39 -3.18 -44.73
N PRO A 196 -29.22 -3.80 -44.91
CA PRO A 196 -28.00 -3.39 -44.24
C PRO A 196 -27.48 -2.07 -44.83
N VAL A 197 -27.36 -1.06 -43.97
CA VAL A 197 -26.83 0.26 -44.27
C VAL A 197 -25.52 0.45 -43.55
N PRO A 198 -24.41 0.73 -44.25
CA PRO A 198 -23.14 1.05 -43.58
C PRO A 198 -23.22 2.45 -42.97
N VAL A 199 -22.91 2.56 -41.71
CA VAL A 199 -22.79 3.82 -40.97
C VAL A 199 -21.33 4.00 -40.58
N GLU A 200 -20.72 5.10 -41.02
CA GLU A 200 -19.36 5.46 -40.65
C GLU A 200 -19.33 5.77 -39.15
N VAL A 201 -18.35 5.18 -38.45
CA VAL A 201 -18.20 5.34 -37.01
C VAL A 201 -16.78 5.80 -36.67
N SER A 202 -16.66 6.60 -35.61
CA SER A 202 -15.36 6.88 -35.01
C SER A 202 -15.26 6.04 -33.72
N VAL A 203 -14.26 5.18 -33.67
CA VAL A 203 -14.03 4.31 -32.52
C VAL A 203 -13.19 5.02 -31.48
N GLY A 204 -13.54 4.82 -30.21
CA GLY A 204 -12.81 5.26 -29.03
C GLY A 204 -12.11 4.10 -28.32
N SER A 205 -12.29 4.03 -27.02
CA SER A 205 -11.67 3.00 -26.17
C SER A 205 -12.23 1.60 -26.48
N TYR A 206 -11.39 0.58 -26.30
CA TYR A 206 -11.77 -0.83 -26.38
C TYR A 206 -11.74 -1.47 -25.01
N SER A 207 -12.85 -2.05 -24.58
CA SER A 207 -12.96 -2.76 -23.31
C SER A 207 -14.04 -3.83 -23.39
N ASN A 208 -13.86 -4.96 -22.71
CA ASN A 208 -14.84 -6.04 -22.61
C ASN A 208 -15.40 -6.50 -23.97
N GLU A 209 -14.52 -6.66 -24.97
CA GLU A 209 -14.87 -7.06 -26.34
C GLU A 209 -15.78 -6.06 -27.09
N LYS A 210 -15.88 -4.84 -26.63
CA LYS A 210 -16.66 -3.77 -27.23
C LYS A 210 -15.79 -2.55 -27.52
N PHE A 211 -16.11 -1.88 -28.63
CA PHE A 211 -15.56 -0.56 -28.97
C PHE A 211 -16.54 0.53 -28.55
N GLU A 212 -16.03 1.57 -27.94
CA GLU A 212 -16.75 2.82 -27.76
C GLU A 212 -16.93 3.49 -29.10
N ILE A 213 -18.15 4.01 -29.39
CA ILE A 213 -18.42 4.82 -30.53
C ILE A 213 -18.53 6.27 -30.11
N THR A 214 -17.57 7.08 -30.55
CA THR A 214 -17.51 8.51 -30.20
C THR A 214 -18.28 9.40 -31.18
N LYS A 215 -18.50 8.92 -32.39
CA LYS A 215 -19.27 9.63 -33.42
C LYS A 215 -19.93 8.62 -34.36
N ALA A 216 -21.24 8.62 -34.43
CA ALA A 216 -22.02 7.84 -35.38
C ALA A 216 -23.42 8.43 -35.54
N GLU A 217 -24.03 8.16 -36.68
CA GLU A 217 -25.46 8.38 -36.91
C GLU A 217 -26.25 7.08 -36.65
N ILE A 218 -26.16 6.58 -35.41
CA ILE A 218 -26.84 5.38 -34.92
C ILE A 218 -27.74 5.79 -33.77
N GLU A 219 -28.99 5.33 -33.78
CA GLU A 219 -29.94 5.57 -32.69
C GLU A 219 -29.99 4.38 -31.74
N GLU A 220 -30.33 4.66 -30.48
CA GLU A 220 -30.51 3.61 -29.51
C GLU A 220 -31.66 2.67 -29.89
N GLY A 221 -31.36 1.36 -29.92
CA GLY A 221 -32.35 0.33 -30.33
C GLY A 221 -32.23 -0.11 -31.76
N GLU A 222 -31.43 0.52 -32.62
CA GLU A 222 -31.18 0.05 -33.98
C GLU A 222 -30.45 -1.32 -33.97
N LEU A 223 -30.83 -2.22 -34.88
CA LEU A 223 -30.23 -3.54 -35.00
C LEU A 223 -28.90 -3.45 -35.75
N ILE A 224 -27.86 -4.01 -35.15
CA ILE A 224 -26.51 -4.05 -35.71
C ILE A 224 -26.21 -5.44 -36.21
N ILE A 225 -25.60 -5.56 -37.37
CA ILE A 225 -25.18 -6.85 -37.97
C ILE A 225 -23.82 -7.23 -37.40
N LEU A 226 -23.78 -8.40 -36.76
CA LEU A 226 -22.53 -9.00 -36.28
C LEU A 226 -21.88 -9.83 -37.39
N ASN A 227 -20.56 -9.82 -37.47
CA ASN A 227 -19.76 -10.55 -38.47
C ASN A 227 -20.24 -10.27 -39.92
N PRO A 228 -20.36 -8.99 -40.36
CA PRO A 228 -20.77 -8.71 -41.71
C PRO A 228 -19.76 -9.31 -42.71
N PRO A 229 -20.22 -10.04 -43.74
CA PRO A 229 -19.30 -10.60 -44.72
C PRO A 229 -18.58 -9.46 -45.47
N SER A 230 -17.28 -9.64 -45.71
CA SER A 230 -16.48 -8.70 -46.47
C SER A 230 -17.09 -8.53 -47.88
N GLY A 231 -17.47 -7.28 -48.20
CA GLY A 231 -18.13 -6.97 -49.47
C GLY A 231 -19.64 -7.03 -49.45
N LEU A 232 -20.29 -7.01 -48.27
CA LEU A 232 -21.77 -7.01 -48.15
C LEU A 232 -22.44 -5.97 -49.04
N LEU A 233 -21.89 -4.74 -49.13
CA LEU A 233 -22.43 -3.67 -50.02
C LEU A 233 -22.29 -3.98 -51.50
N SER A 234 -21.22 -4.63 -51.93
CA SER A 234 -21.08 -5.03 -53.33
C SER A 234 -22.09 -6.12 -53.70
N MET A 235 -22.48 -6.96 -52.78
CA MET A 235 -23.55 -7.98 -52.95
C MET A 235 -24.94 -7.31 -53.03
N ILE A 236 -25.18 -6.22 -52.25
CA ILE A 236 -26.48 -5.54 -52.25
C ILE A 236 -26.63 -4.65 -53.46
N GLN A 237 -25.56 -3.98 -53.89
CA GLN A 237 -25.60 -3.12 -55.08
C GLN A 237 -25.60 -3.89 -56.41
N ASN A 238 -25.15 -5.13 -56.39
CA ASN A 238 -25.10 -5.99 -57.58
C ASN A 238 -25.58 -7.41 -57.25
N PRO A 239 -26.87 -7.63 -56.97
CA PRO A 239 -27.42 -8.91 -56.52
C PRO A 239 -27.29 -10.02 -57.59
N PHE A 240 -26.96 -9.65 -58.84
CA PHE A 240 -26.79 -10.57 -59.95
C PHE A 240 -25.39 -10.47 -60.60
N GLY A 241 -24.37 -10.09 -59.82
CA GLY A 241 -23.00 -9.97 -60.33
C GLY A 241 -22.54 -11.26 -61.02
N ARG A 242 -22.41 -11.19 -62.33
CA ARG A 242 -21.70 -12.14 -63.21
C ARG A 242 -20.25 -11.69 -63.33
#